data_c478785519793341a78b3c97770e864d
#
_entry.id   c478785519793341a78b3c97770e864d
#
_cell.length_a   1.000
_cell.length_b   1.000
_cell.length_c   1.000
_cell.angle_alpha   90.00
_cell.angle_beta   90.00
_cell.angle_gamma   90.00
#
_symmetry.space_group_name_H-M   'P 1'
#
loop_
_entity.id
_entity.type
_entity.pdbx_description
1 polymer ?
#
loop_
_entity_poly.entity_id
_entity_poly.type
_entity_poly.pdbx_seq_one_letter_code
_entity_poly.pdbx_strand_id
1 'polypeptide(L)'
;MGKKLEGAGLRGQVAGETALSTVGKEGKGLTYRGYAIEDLAEKATFEEVAYMLLYGKLPNQDEYDSYTSKLRNYRDLPRELKNVLTAIPKETHPMDVLRTGTSMLGNLEPEGDFTNQNDTADRILAAMPSIMTYWYRASHFGEDIDTLTDHKTMGGQFLSLLTGSEPSDEHIRALDTSLICYAEHGFNASTFTARTCASTLSDMHSCITAAIGTLRGPLHGGANEAAMEMIERFSSKEDANVGVKNMLANKEKIMGFGHAVYSDEDPRNKIVKAWAKKLSSNASNPVIYEVSEEIEKVMSEEKNLFANTDFYMASAYNFLGIPTPIFTPLFVIGRTSGWAANVMEQRADNRIIRPSEEYIGPESATWVDLQDRD
;
A
#
# COMPACT_ATOMS: atom_id res chain seq x y z
N MET A 1 35.20 -3.60 -6.42
CA MET A 1 33.81 -3.68 -6.84
C MET A 1 33.58 -5.07 -7.40
N GLY A 2 32.81 -5.93 -6.70
CA GLY A 2 32.49 -7.27 -7.19
C GLY A 2 31.66 -7.21 -8.48
N LYS A 3 31.83 -8.18 -9.35
CA LYS A 3 31.05 -8.33 -10.58
C LYS A 3 29.61 -8.54 -10.19
N LYS A 4 28.69 -7.66 -10.65
CA LYS A 4 27.26 -7.79 -10.38
C LYS A 4 26.75 -9.03 -11.11
N LEU A 5 26.17 -9.99 -10.39
CA LEU A 5 25.59 -11.18 -11.00
C LEU A 5 24.44 -10.79 -11.94
N GLU A 6 24.36 -11.45 -13.09
CA GLU A 6 23.21 -11.35 -13.97
C GLU A 6 21.97 -11.87 -13.23
N GLY A 7 20.89 -11.06 -13.18
CA GLY A 7 19.68 -11.38 -12.43
C GLY A 7 19.76 -11.09 -10.92
N ALA A 8 20.84 -10.48 -10.42
CA ALA A 8 20.89 -10.03 -9.02
C ALA A 8 19.72 -9.10 -8.70
N GLY A 9 19.02 -9.36 -7.58
CA GLY A 9 17.79 -8.68 -7.21
C GLY A 9 16.56 -9.14 -8.01
N LEU A 10 16.65 -10.22 -8.77
CA LEU A 10 15.58 -10.87 -9.57
C LEU A 10 14.95 -9.97 -10.64
N ARG A 11 15.50 -8.80 -10.93
CA ARG A 11 14.97 -7.90 -11.97
C ARG A 11 15.00 -8.57 -13.34
N GLY A 12 13.81 -8.65 -13.99
CA GLY A 12 13.65 -9.31 -15.28
C GLY A 12 13.59 -10.85 -15.24
N GLN A 13 13.64 -11.45 -14.04
CA GLN A 13 13.43 -12.89 -13.87
C GLN A 13 11.95 -13.17 -13.65
N VAL A 14 11.43 -14.20 -14.33
CA VAL A 14 10.08 -14.71 -14.08
C VAL A 14 10.15 -15.62 -12.85
N ALA A 15 9.50 -15.20 -11.76
CA ALA A 15 9.51 -15.90 -10.47
C ALA A 15 8.27 -16.79 -10.27
N GLY A 16 7.28 -16.71 -11.15
CA GLY A 16 6.04 -17.48 -11.09
C GLY A 16 4.99 -16.95 -12.07
N GLU A 17 3.83 -17.58 -12.08
CA GLU A 17 2.67 -17.18 -12.86
C GLU A 17 1.66 -16.46 -11.99
N THR A 18 0.84 -15.60 -12.59
CA THR A 18 -0.27 -14.93 -11.93
C THR A 18 -1.43 -14.67 -12.90
N ALA A 19 -2.65 -14.86 -12.41
CA ALA A 19 -3.89 -14.49 -13.07
C ALA A 19 -4.54 -13.24 -12.46
N LEU A 20 -3.84 -12.57 -11.51
CA LEU A 20 -4.40 -11.46 -10.73
C LEU A 20 -4.27 -10.12 -11.45
N SER A 21 -3.14 -9.84 -12.08
CA SER A 21 -2.92 -8.55 -12.74
C SER A 21 -1.95 -8.64 -13.92
N THR A 22 -2.09 -7.68 -14.85
CA THR A 22 -1.06 -7.40 -15.87
C THR A 22 -0.47 -6.02 -15.58
N VAL A 23 0.85 -5.92 -15.51
CA VAL A 23 1.55 -4.66 -15.23
C VAL A 23 2.46 -4.34 -16.41
N GLY A 24 2.15 -3.29 -17.17
CA GLY A 24 2.96 -2.84 -18.30
C GLY A 24 3.08 -3.84 -19.46
N LYS A 25 2.18 -4.83 -19.59
CA LYS A 25 2.25 -5.85 -20.63
C LYS A 25 1.60 -5.38 -21.92
N GLU A 26 2.38 -5.39 -23.04
CA GLU A 26 1.90 -5.17 -24.41
C GLU A 26 0.99 -3.94 -24.58
N GLY A 27 1.35 -2.81 -23.98
CA GLY A 27 0.58 -1.57 -24.05
C GLY A 27 -0.72 -1.56 -23.23
N LYS A 28 -0.99 -2.60 -22.48
CA LYS A 28 -2.13 -2.68 -21.56
C LYS A 28 -1.71 -2.20 -20.19
N GLY A 29 -1.65 -0.94 -19.92
CA GLY A 29 -1.24 -0.28 -18.70
C GLY A 29 -1.29 -1.13 -17.42
N LEU A 30 -2.45 -1.23 -16.78
CA LEU A 30 -2.70 -2.06 -15.59
C LEU A 30 -4.08 -2.68 -15.69
N THR A 31 -4.18 -3.99 -15.47
CA THR A 31 -5.48 -4.66 -15.33
C THR A 31 -5.50 -5.53 -14.09
N TYR A 32 -6.65 -5.63 -13.43
CA TYR A 32 -6.91 -6.62 -12.38
C TYR A 32 -7.87 -7.66 -12.93
N ARG A 33 -7.46 -8.93 -12.98
CA ARG A 33 -8.24 -10.05 -13.55
C ARG A 33 -8.85 -9.73 -14.93
N GLY A 34 -8.09 -8.94 -15.75
CA GLY A 34 -8.49 -8.55 -17.10
C GLY A 34 -9.29 -7.24 -17.20
N TYR A 35 -9.76 -6.66 -16.10
CA TYR A 35 -10.44 -5.37 -16.09
C TYR A 35 -9.41 -4.23 -16.02
N ALA A 36 -9.55 -3.23 -16.89
CA ALA A 36 -8.67 -2.07 -16.90
C ALA A 36 -8.80 -1.24 -15.62
N ILE A 37 -7.68 -0.72 -15.12
CA ILE A 37 -7.67 0.07 -13.89
C ILE A 37 -8.54 1.33 -14.01
N GLU A 38 -8.61 1.92 -15.19
CA GLU A 38 -9.43 3.09 -15.47
C GLU A 38 -10.92 2.79 -15.27
N ASP A 39 -11.40 1.64 -15.80
CA ASP A 39 -12.79 1.22 -15.64
C ASP A 39 -13.12 0.92 -14.16
N LEU A 40 -12.21 0.21 -13.47
CA LEU A 40 -12.41 -0.12 -12.05
C LEU A 40 -12.43 1.15 -11.19
N ALA A 41 -11.52 2.08 -11.43
CA ALA A 41 -11.44 3.34 -10.70
C ALA A 41 -12.66 4.25 -10.94
N GLU A 42 -13.23 4.22 -12.15
CA GLU A 42 -14.40 5.02 -12.50
C GLU A 42 -15.71 4.42 -11.99
N LYS A 43 -15.87 3.08 -12.10
CA LYS A 43 -17.17 2.41 -11.99
C LYS A 43 -17.36 1.56 -10.75
N ALA A 44 -16.28 0.96 -10.23
CA ALA A 44 -16.36 0.03 -9.10
C ALA A 44 -16.18 0.73 -7.74
N THR A 45 -16.63 0.09 -6.67
CA THR A 45 -16.21 0.38 -5.29
C THR A 45 -14.96 -0.42 -4.96
N PHE A 46 -14.26 -0.03 -3.89
CA PHE A 46 -13.09 -0.81 -3.45
C PHE A 46 -13.50 -2.23 -3.02
N GLU A 47 -14.67 -2.39 -2.41
CA GLU A 47 -15.20 -3.69 -1.99
C GLU A 47 -15.46 -4.62 -3.19
N GLU A 48 -15.96 -4.10 -4.33
CA GLU A 48 -16.12 -4.90 -5.55
C GLU A 48 -14.75 -5.39 -6.07
N VAL A 49 -13.74 -4.52 -6.04
CA VAL A 49 -12.38 -4.86 -6.47
C VAL A 49 -11.74 -5.86 -5.51
N ALA A 50 -11.88 -5.67 -4.21
CA ALA A 50 -11.38 -6.63 -3.21
C ALA A 50 -12.05 -7.99 -3.37
N TYR A 51 -13.38 -8.03 -3.52
CA TYR A 51 -14.11 -9.26 -3.79
C TYR A 51 -13.59 -9.94 -5.06
N MET A 52 -13.45 -9.19 -6.14
CA MET A 52 -12.96 -9.73 -7.43
C MET A 52 -11.56 -10.34 -7.29
N LEU A 53 -10.66 -9.70 -6.58
CA LEU A 53 -9.31 -10.21 -6.37
C LEU A 53 -9.32 -11.51 -5.54
N LEU A 54 -10.12 -11.56 -4.46
CA LEU A 54 -10.17 -12.68 -3.53
C LEU A 54 -11.03 -13.85 -4.01
N TYR A 55 -12.14 -13.58 -4.69
CA TYR A 55 -13.12 -14.59 -5.13
C TYR A 55 -13.12 -14.87 -6.65
N GLY A 56 -12.32 -14.14 -7.41
CA GLY A 56 -12.03 -14.45 -8.82
C GLY A 56 -12.96 -13.82 -9.86
N LYS A 57 -14.03 -13.15 -9.46
CA LYS A 57 -15.01 -12.47 -10.33
C LYS A 57 -15.58 -11.23 -9.67
N LEU A 58 -16.10 -10.30 -10.44
CA LEU A 58 -16.93 -9.21 -9.90
C LEU A 58 -18.18 -9.79 -9.21
N PRO A 59 -18.58 -9.25 -8.05
CA PRO A 59 -19.78 -9.70 -7.36
C PRO A 59 -21.05 -9.30 -8.14
N ASN A 60 -22.09 -10.12 -8.10
CA ASN A 60 -23.45 -9.65 -8.37
C ASN A 60 -24.01 -8.87 -7.18
N GLN A 61 -25.23 -8.33 -7.27
CA GLN A 61 -25.79 -7.48 -6.21
C GLN A 61 -25.91 -8.23 -4.86
N ASP A 62 -26.40 -9.46 -4.86
CA ASP A 62 -26.58 -10.26 -3.64
C ASP A 62 -25.20 -10.60 -3.01
N GLU A 63 -24.21 -10.94 -3.80
CA GLU A 63 -22.84 -11.20 -3.38
C GLU A 63 -22.21 -9.92 -2.79
N TYR A 64 -22.41 -8.78 -3.44
CA TYR A 64 -21.92 -7.49 -2.97
C TYR A 64 -22.53 -7.09 -1.62
N ASP A 65 -23.84 -7.19 -1.50
CA ASP A 65 -24.55 -6.84 -0.26
C ASP A 65 -24.16 -7.76 0.90
N SER A 66 -24.01 -9.06 0.62
CA SER A 66 -23.51 -10.04 1.60
C SER A 66 -22.07 -9.74 2.00
N TYR A 67 -21.20 -9.46 1.05
CA TYR A 67 -19.79 -9.18 1.29
C TYR A 67 -19.57 -7.89 2.09
N THR A 68 -20.22 -6.81 1.70
CA THR A 68 -20.11 -5.53 2.42
C THR A 68 -20.68 -5.63 3.84
N SER A 69 -21.75 -6.41 4.03
CA SER A 69 -22.29 -6.70 5.36
C SER A 69 -21.30 -7.50 6.21
N LYS A 70 -20.64 -8.52 5.63
CA LYS A 70 -19.60 -9.31 6.29
C LYS A 70 -18.43 -8.42 6.71
N LEU A 71 -17.89 -7.59 5.80
CA LEU A 71 -16.78 -6.70 6.11
C LEU A 71 -17.15 -5.72 7.25
N ARG A 72 -18.37 -5.17 7.26
CA ARG A 72 -18.84 -4.31 8.36
C ARG A 72 -18.80 -5.02 9.70
N ASN A 73 -19.28 -6.26 9.77
CA ASN A 73 -19.26 -7.05 11.00
C ASN A 73 -17.84 -7.38 11.47
N TYR A 74 -16.85 -7.37 10.55
CA TYR A 74 -15.44 -7.64 10.83
C TYR A 74 -14.61 -6.41 11.21
N ARG A 75 -15.22 -5.23 11.36
CA ARG A 75 -14.51 -3.99 11.71
C ARG A 75 -14.15 -3.89 13.19
N ASP A 76 -14.88 -4.58 14.08
CA ASP A 76 -14.58 -4.52 15.51
C ASP A 76 -13.23 -5.18 15.82
N LEU A 77 -12.56 -4.63 16.82
CA LEU A 77 -11.27 -5.13 17.28
C LEU A 77 -11.42 -5.81 18.65
N PRO A 78 -10.82 -7.00 18.84
CA PRO A 78 -10.73 -7.62 20.15
C PRO A 78 -10.16 -6.66 21.20
N ARG A 79 -10.64 -6.72 22.43
CA ARG A 79 -10.18 -5.87 23.52
C ARG A 79 -8.67 -6.01 23.77
N GLU A 80 -8.14 -7.21 23.66
CA GLU A 80 -6.72 -7.51 23.82
C GLU A 80 -5.89 -6.78 22.75
N LEU A 81 -6.37 -6.72 21.52
CA LEU A 81 -5.74 -5.96 20.45
C LEU A 81 -5.80 -4.45 20.73
N LYS A 82 -6.96 -3.93 21.16
CA LYS A 82 -7.10 -2.52 21.57
C LYS A 82 -6.10 -2.16 22.68
N ASN A 83 -5.92 -3.04 23.66
CA ASN A 83 -4.93 -2.84 24.74
C ASN A 83 -3.49 -2.77 24.20
N VAL A 84 -3.12 -3.64 23.27
CA VAL A 84 -1.79 -3.62 22.62
C VAL A 84 -1.61 -2.32 21.84
N LEU A 85 -2.61 -1.91 21.05
CA LEU A 85 -2.55 -0.66 20.28
C LEU A 85 -2.39 0.56 21.18
N THR A 86 -3.12 0.63 22.29
CA THR A 86 -3.01 1.73 23.27
C THR A 86 -1.63 1.81 23.93
N ALA A 87 -0.91 0.67 24.05
CA ALA A 87 0.45 0.65 24.61
C ALA A 87 1.53 1.13 23.62
N ILE A 88 1.22 1.25 22.33
CA ILE A 88 2.18 1.73 21.33
C ILE A 88 2.32 3.25 21.43
N PRO A 89 3.56 3.79 21.60
CA PRO A 89 3.78 5.23 21.68
C PRO A 89 3.24 5.99 20.45
N LYS A 90 2.81 7.23 20.63
CA LYS A 90 2.28 8.08 19.56
C LYS A 90 3.32 8.46 18.49
N GLU A 91 4.60 8.45 18.86
CA GLU A 91 5.73 8.72 17.95
C GLU A 91 6.10 7.53 17.07
N THR A 92 5.47 6.36 17.29
CA THR A 92 5.69 5.18 16.47
C THR A 92 5.20 5.43 15.05
N HIS A 93 5.98 5.03 14.06
CA HIS A 93 5.55 5.14 12.67
C HIS A 93 4.31 4.28 12.43
N PRO A 94 3.24 4.81 11.82
CA PRO A 94 1.96 4.11 11.65
C PRO A 94 2.05 2.75 10.94
N MET A 95 3.03 2.57 10.05
CA MET A 95 3.31 1.27 9.43
C MET A 95 3.70 0.19 10.44
N ASP A 96 4.44 0.56 11.48
CA ASP A 96 4.87 -0.36 12.54
C ASP A 96 3.68 -0.74 13.45
N VAL A 97 2.71 0.17 13.57
CA VAL A 97 1.42 -0.09 14.24
C VAL A 97 0.61 -1.13 13.49
N LEU A 98 0.43 -0.97 12.17
CA LEU A 98 -0.28 -1.95 11.33
C LEU A 98 0.39 -3.32 11.38
N ARG A 99 1.73 -3.37 11.32
CA ARG A 99 2.48 -4.63 11.41
C ARG A 99 2.21 -5.33 12.75
N THR A 100 2.30 -4.60 13.86
CA THR A 100 2.03 -5.13 15.20
C THR A 100 0.59 -5.55 15.36
N GLY A 101 -0.36 -4.74 14.91
CA GLY A 101 -1.79 -5.02 14.98
C GLY A 101 -2.19 -6.26 14.19
N THR A 102 -1.66 -6.42 12.98
CA THR A 102 -1.92 -7.60 12.14
C THR A 102 -1.37 -8.87 12.77
N SER A 103 -0.14 -8.83 13.29
CA SER A 103 0.48 -9.96 13.98
C SER A 103 -0.29 -10.32 15.25
N MET A 104 -0.73 -9.34 16.03
CA MET A 104 -1.52 -9.58 17.25
C MET A 104 -2.90 -10.15 16.93
N LEU A 105 -3.55 -9.68 15.86
CA LEU A 105 -4.83 -10.23 15.40
C LEU A 105 -4.70 -11.73 15.12
N GLY A 106 -3.61 -12.15 14.44
CA GLY A 106 -3.35 -13.57 14.15
C GLY A 106 -3.11 -14.43 15.39
N ASN A 107 -2.63 -13.85 16.51
CA ASN A 107 -2.53 -14.57 17.78
C ASN A 107 -3.90 -14.76 18.45
N LEU A 108 -4.81 -13.81 18.26
CA LEU A 108 -6.15 -13.87 18.87
C LEU A 108 -7.16 -14.66 18.02
N GLU A 109 -7.01 -14.57 16.70
CA GLU A 109 -7.91 -15.16 15.72
C GLU A 109 -7.07 -15.95 14.67
N PRO A 110 -6.48 -17.09 15.07
CA PRO A 110 -5.62 -17.87 14.16
C PRO A 110 -6.43 -18.43 12.98
N GLU A 111 -5.81 -18.43 11.78
CA GLU A 111 -6.43 -18.97 10.55
C GLU A 111 -6.84 -20.45 10.69
N GLY A 112 -6.05 -21.23 11.40
CA GLY A 112 -6.26 -22.67 11.55
C GLY A 112 -5.99 -23.44 10.26
N ASP A 113 -7.06 -23.83 9.55
CA ASP A 113 -6.99 -24.54 8.28
C ASP A 113 -7.11 -23.58 7.09
N PHE A 114 -6.44 -23.87 5.98
CA PHE A 114 -6.46 -23.03 4.78
C PHE A 114 -7.83 -22.97 4.06
N THR A 115 -8.76 -23.85 4.43
CA THR A 115 -10.16 -23.71 3.97
C THR A 115 -10.79 -22.42 4.48
N ASN A 116 -10.25 -21.81 5.55
CA ASN A 116 -10.69 -20.54 6.12
C ASN A 116 -10.00 -19.31 5.49
N GLN A 117 -9.12 -19.49 4.50
CA GLN A 117 -8.27 -18.43 4.00
C GLN A 117 -9.04 -17.19 3.47
N ASN A 118 -10.20 -17.37 2.84
CA ASN A 118 -11.03 -16.26 2.38
C ASN A 118 -11.60 -15.46 3.56
N ASP A 119 -12.10 -16.19 4.57
CA ASP A 119 -12.66 -15.58 5.77
C ASP A 119 -11.60 -14.80 6.55
N THR A 120 -10.43 -15.40 6.72
CA THR A 120 -9.28 -14.75 7.35
C THR A 120 -8.80 -13.52 6.58
N ALA A 121 -8.74 -13.60 5.23
CA ALA A 121 -8.38 -12.46 4.40
C ALA A 121 -9.37 -11.30 4.54
N ASP A 122 -10.67 -11.58 4.50
CA ASP A 122 -11.73 -10.60 4.69
C ASP A 122 -11.67 -9.95 6.08
N ARG A 123 -11.39 -10.77 7.11
CA ARG A 123 -11.22 -10.29 8.49
C ARG A 123 -10.01 -9.36 8.63
N ILE A 124 -8.86 -9.72 8.08
CA ILE A 124 -7.67 -8.88 8.09
C ILE A 124 -7.95 -7.57 7.32
N LEU A 125 -8.53 -7.67 6.12
CA LEU A 125 -8.86 -6.51 5.30
C LEU A 125 -9.76 -5.52 6.04
N ALA A 126 -10.84 -6.01 6.66
CA ALA A 126 -11.79 -5.17 7.40
C ALA A 126 -11.18 -4.57 8.68
N ALA A 127 -10.22 -5.25 9.31
CA ALA A 127 -9.56 -4.78 10.53
C ALA A 127 -8.51 -3.70 10.28
N MET A 128 -7.91 -3.62 9.08
CA MET A 128 -6.82 -2.67 8.81
C MET A 128 -7.18 -1.20 9.08
N PRO A 129 -8.31 -0.66 8.56
CA PRO A 129 -8.75 0.68 8.89
C PRO A 129 -8.96 0.88 10.39
N SER A 130 -9.56 -0.11 11.04
CA SER A 130 -9.86 -0.07 12.48
C SER A 130 -8.59 -0.05 13.33
N ILE A 131 -7.60 -0.87 13.02
CA ILE A 131 -6.30 -0.90 13.72
C ILE A 131 -5.63 0.47 13.63
N MET A 132 -5.60 1.05 12.41
CA MET A 132 -4.93 2.33 12.18
C MET A 132 -5.61 3.48 12.89
N THR A 133 -6.91 3.61 12.72
CA THR A 133 -7.69 4.73 13.27
C THR A 133 -7.87 4.62 14.78
N TYR A 134 -8.06 3.42 15.32
CA TYR A 134 -8.11 3.21 16.77
C TYR A 134 -6.82 3.67 17.45
N TRP A 135 -5.66 3.18 16.97
CA TRP A 135 -4.38 3.61 17.52
C TRP A 135 -4.19 5.12 17.39
N TYR A 136 -4.49 5.69 16.23
CA TYR A 136 -4.30 7.12 16.01
C TYR A 136 -5.15 7.97 16.97
N ARG A 137 -6.43 7.63 17.13
CA ARG A 137 -7.32 8.34 18.06
C ARG A 137 -6.91 8.14 19.52
N ALA A 138 -6.58 6.92 19.90
CA ALA A 138 -6.14 6.62 21.27
C ALA A 138 -4.83 7.30 21.64
N SER A 139 -3.82 7.22 20.77
CA SER A 139 -2.47 7.73 21.06
C SER A 139 -2.34 9.25 20.94
N HIS A 140 -3.06 9.89 20.01
CA HIS A 140 -2.94 11.33 19.75
C HIS A 140 -3.99 12.16 20.49
N PHE A 141 -5.17 11.60 20.77
CA PHE A 141 -6.28 12.33 21.37
C PHE A 141 -6.77 11.71 22.70
N GLY A 142 -6.29 10.52 23.08
CA GLY A 142 -6.72 9.83 24.29
C GLY A 142 -8.14 9.27 24.20
N GLU A 143 -8.64 9.03 23.00
CA GLU A 143 -10.00 8.59 22.75
C GLU A 143 -10.08 7.07 22.56
N ASP A 144 -11.02 6.44 23.27
CA ASP A 144 -11.41 5.03 23.07
C ASP A 144 -12.63 5.02 22.11
N ILE A 145 -12.36 4.86 20.82
CA ILE A 145 -13.41 4.91 19.80
C ILE A 145 -14.03 3.54 19.55
N ASP A 146 -15.31 3.52 19.17
CA ASP A 146 -15.94 2.36 18.57
C ASP A 146 -15.52 2.27 17.09
N THR A 147 -15.02 1.10 16.68
CA THR A 147 -14.60 0.86 15.30
C THR A 147 -15.70 0.33 14.40
N LEU A 148 -16.84 -0.08 14.98
CA LEU A 148 -18.06 -0.38 14.23
C LEU A 148 -18.70 0.91 13.73
N THR A 149 -18.93 0.99 12.44
CA THR A 149 -19.61 2.12 11.80
C THR A 149 -20.63 1.62 10.77
N ASP A 150 -21.64 2.43 10.49
CA ASP A 150 -22.66 2.13 9.47
C ASP A 150 -22.23 2.47 8.05
N HIS A 151 -21.04 3.04 7.87
CA HIS A 151 -20.52 3.34 6.53
C HIS A 151 -20.47 2.08 5.66
N LYS A 152 -21.00 2.21 4.44
CA LYS A 152 -21.05 1.09 3.49
C LYS A 152 -19.65 0.74 2.98
N THR A 153 -18.77 1.75 2.81
CA THR A 153 -17.43 1.58 2.24
C THR A 153 -16.35 1.68 3.30
N MET A 154 -15.21 1.10 3.00
CA MET A 154 -14.00 1.16 3.82
C MET A 154 -13.43 2.57 3.85
N GLY A 155 -13.50 3.31 2.73
CA GLY A 155 -13.09 4.69 2.67
C GLY A 155 -13.92 5.59 3.58
N GLY A 156 -15.25 5.41 3.61
CA GLY A 156 -16.15 6.12 4.52
C GLY A 156 -15.85 5.81 5.99
N GLN A 157 -15.69 4.53 6.32
CA GLN A 157 -15.29 4.10 7.67
C GLN A 157 -13.97 4.77 8.08
N PHE A 158 -12.95 4.66 7.24
CA PHE A 158 -11.62 5.19 7.57
C PHE A 158 -11.65 6.69 7.84
N LEU A 159 -12.26 7.47 6.94
CA LEU A 159 -12.32 8.93 7.09
C LEU A 159 -13.11 9.36 8.32
N SER A 160 -14.27 8.74 8.57
CA SER A 160 -15.10 9.09 9.73
C SER A 160 -14.39 8.78 11.05
N LEU A 161 -13.72 7.62 11.16
CA LEU A 161 -12.97 7.25 12.36
C LEU A 161 -11.72 8.11 12.54
N LEU A 162 -11.02 8.44 11.45
CA LEU A 162 -9.81 9.25 11.51
C LEU A 162 -10.11 10.67 11.97
N THR A 163 -11.13 11.30 11.40
CA THR A 163 -11.46 12.72 11.61
C THR A 163 -12.45 12.95 12.76
N GLY A 164 -13.21 11.93 13.14
CA GLY A 164 -14.32 12.04 14.10
C GLY A 164 -15.53 12.81 13.54
N SER A 165 -15.63 12.95 12.22
CA SER A 165 -16.71 13.67 11.54
C SER A 165 -17.20 12.90 10.32
N GLU A 166 -18.42 13.18 9.88
CA GLU A 166 -19.01 12.57 8.68
C GLU A 166 -18.31 13.07 7.43
N PRO A 167 -17.66 12.20 6.62
CA PRO A 167 -17.04 12.60 5.37
C PRO A 167 -18.06 12.85 4.27
N SER A 168 -17.76 13.75 3.34
CA SER A 168 -18.59 13.94 2.14
C SER A 168 -18.50 12.74 1.19
N ASP A 169 -19.53 12.51 0.37
CA ASP A 169 -19.52 11.49 -0.68
C ASP A 169 -18.33 11.64 -1.63
N GLU A 170 -17.93 12.89 -1.90
CA GLU A 170 -16.76 13.19 -2.72
C GLU A 170 -15.47 12.70 -2.08
N HIS A 171 -15.29 12.94 -0.78
CA HIS A 171 -14.13 12.47 -0.03
C HIS A 171 -14.10 10.94 0.06
N ILE A 172 -15.25 10.32 0.32
CA ILE A 172 -15.37 8.84 0.34
C ILE A 172 -14.96 8.27 -1.00
N ARG A 173 -15.50 8.81 -2.11
CA ARG A 173 -15.20 8.31 -3.45
C ARG A 173 -13.74 8.52 -3.85
N ALA A 174 -13.14 9.63 -3.47
CA ALA A 174 -11.73 9.90 -3.73
C ALA A 174 -10.84 8.88 -3.01
N LEU A 175 -11.13 8.59 -1.73
CA LEU A 175 -10.37 7.59 -0.97
C LEU A 175 -10.60 6.18 -1.51
N ASP A 176 -11.83 5.77 -1.81
CA ASP A 176 -12.15 4.47 -2.42
C ASP A 176 -11.38 4.27 -3.74
N THR A 177 -11.37 5.28 -4.61
CA THR A 177 -10.60 5.25 -5.86
C THR A 177 -9.11 5.07 -5.61
N SER A 178 -8.56 5.70 -4.58
CA SER A 178 -7.16 5.53 -4.21
C SER A 178 -6.85 4.11 -3.74
N LEU A 179 -7.72 3.51 -2.95
CA LEU A 179 -7.59 2.12 -2.49
C LEU A 179 -7.63 1.14 -3.68
N ILE A 180 -8.50 1.39 -4.67
CA ILE A 180 -8.54 0.62 -5.93
C ILE A 180 -7.19 0.71 -6.66
N CYS A 181 -6.62 1.91 -6.81
CA CYS A 181 -5.33 2.10 -7.46
C CYS A 181 -4.17 1.39 -6.77
N TYR A 182 -4.26 1.18 -5.45
CA TYR A 182 -3.26 0.46 -4.68
C TYR A 182 -3.51 -1.04 -4.54
N ALA A 183 -4.70 -1.55 -4.88
CA ALA A 183 -5.14 -2.90 -4.55
C ALA A 183 -4.19 -4.00 -5.04
N GLU A 184 -3.67 -3.90 -6.26
CA GLU A 184 -2.78 -4.93 -6.83
C GLU A 184 -1.75 -4.31 -7.79
N HIS A 185 -0.54 -4.91 -7.88
CA HIS A 185 0.50 -4.47 -8.81
C HIS A 185 1.57 -5.55 -9.06
N GLY A 186 1.17 -6.76 -9.37
CA GLY A 186 2.07 -7.87 -9.71
C GLY A 186 3.03 -8.24 -8.58
N PHE A 187 4.18 -8.83 -8.94
CA PHE A 187 5.19 -9.29 -7.99
C PHE A 187 6.15 -8.17 -7.57
N ASN A 188 5.61 -7.05 -7.06
CA ASN A 188 6.44 -6.08 -6.35
C ASN A 188 7.05 -6.69 -5.08
N ALA A 189 7.99 -5.99 -4.44
CA ALA A 189 8.78 -6.53 -3.34
C ALA A 189 7.91 -7.08 -2.19
N SER A 190 6.88 -6.35 -1.76
CA SER A 190 6.01 -6.78 -0.65
C SER A 190 5.09 -7.95 -1.03
N THR A 191 4.55 -7.94 -2.25
CA THR A 191 3.76 -9.07 -2.77
C THR A 191 4.62 -10.32 -2.91
N PHE A 192 5.85 -10.18 -3.41
CA PHE A 192 6.77 -11.31 -3.51
C PHE A 192 7.18 -11.86 -2.13
N THR A 193 7.35 -10.99 -1.13
CA THR A 193 7.57 -11.41 0.26
C THR A 193 6.37 -12.18 0.82
N ALA A 194 5.13 -11.73 0.58
CA ALA A 194 3.93 -12.46 0.97
C ALA A 194 3.88 -13.86 0.34
N ARG A 195 4.17 -13.96 -0.96
CA ARG A 195 4.25 -15.25 -1.68
C ARG A 195 5.37 -16.13 -1.16
N THR A 196 6.53 -15.57 -0.85
CA THR A 196 7.65 -16.32 -0.25
C THR A 196 7.25 -16.90 1.10
N CYS A 197 6.61 -16.12 1.97
CA CYS A 197 6.08 -16.57 3.24
C CYS A 197 5.03 -17.66 3.03
N ALA A 198 4.04 -17.44 2.16
CA ALA A 198 2.99 -18.40 1.83
C ALA A 198 3.55 -19.72 1.29
N SER A 199 4.66 -19.66 0.52
CA SER A 199 5.29 -20.85 -0.06
C SER A 199 5.81 -21.85 0.97
N THR A 200 6.04 -21.40 2.21
CA THR A 200 6.41 -22.22 3.35
C THR A 200 5.23 -22.82 4.10
N LEU A 201 3.99 -22.60 3.60
CA LEU A 201 2.72 -22.96 4.23
C LEU A 201 2.46 -22.22 5.55
N SER A 202 2.98 -21.00 5.70
CA SER A 202 2.66 -20.12 6.82
C SER A 202 1.23 -19.56 6.71
N ASP A 203 0.67 -19.12 7.85
CA ASP A 203 -0.68 -18.56 7.93
C ASP A 203 -0.80 -17.19 7.23
N MET A 204 -2.05 -16.77 6.96
CA MET A 204 -2.36 -15.51 6.27
C MET A 204 -1.84 -14.29 7.02
N HIS A 205 -2.00 -14.23 8.34
CA HIS A 205 -1.54 -13.10 9.15
C HIS A 205 -0.02 -12.93 9.07
N SER A 206 0.73 -14.04 9.12
CA SER A 206 2.19 -14.02 8.95
C SER A 206 2.60 -13.51 7.58
N CYS A 207 1.91 -13.94 6.51
CA CYS A 207 2.18 -13.49 5.14
C CYS A 207 1.94 -11.98 4.98
N ILE A 208 0.81 -11.48 5.50
CA ILE A 208 0.47 -10.05 5.45
C ILE A 208 1.41 -9.23 6.33
N THR A 209 1.75 -9.70 7.53
CA THR A 209 2.73 -9.04 8.42
C THR A 209 4.09 -8.88 7.76
N ALA A 210 4.58 -9.92 7.06
CA ALA A 210 5.83 -9.89 6.31
C ALA A 210 5.77 -8.88 5.14
N ALA A 211 4.64 -8.83 4.43
CA ALA A 211 4.40 -7.86 3.36
C ALA A 211 4.41 -6.42 3.88
N ILE A 212 3.75 -6.13 5.02
CA ILE A 212 3.76 -4.82 5.67
C ILE A 212 5.20 -4.42 6.02
N GLY A 213 5.98 -5.33 6.62
CA GLY A 213 7.39 -5.09 6.93
C GLY A 213 8.23 -4.74 5.71
N THR A 214 7.97 -5.39 4.58
CA THR A 214 8.65 -5.11 3.30
C THR A 214 8.24 -3.76 2.71
N LEU A 215 6.93 -3.44 2.76
CA LEU A 215 6.41 -2.17 2.25
C LEU A 215 6.93 -0.98 3.07
N ARG A 216 7.22 -1.17 4.36
CA ARG A 216 7.80 -0.16 5.27
C ARG A 216 9.15 0.40 4.79
N GLY A 217 9.87 -0.34 3.97
CA GLY A 217 11.20 0.06 3.51
C GLY A 217 11.17 1.30 2.60
N PRO A 218 12.15 2.23 2.73
CA PRO A 218 12.16 3.51 2.00
C PRO A 218 12.35 3.36 0.48
N LEU A 219 12.70 2.16 0.00
CA LEU A 219 12.81 1.86 -1.44
C LEU A 219 11.50 1.28 -2.01
N HIS A 220 10.42 1.22 -1.21
CA HIS A 220 9.14 0.63 -1.64
C HIS A 220 7.96 1.55 -1.32
N GLY A 221 7.40 1.55 -0.11
CA GLY A 221 6.10 2.18 0.16
C GLY A 221 6.09 3.66 0.52
N GLY A 222 7.20 4.24 0.96
CA GLY A 222 7.26 5.60 1.50
C GLY A 222 7.31 6.73 0.47
N ALA A 223 7.02 6.47 -0.81
CA ALA A 223 7.15 7.48 -1.86
C ALA A 223 6.10 8.59 -1.77
N ASN A 224 4.87 8.28 -1.34
CA ASN A 224 3.79 9.25 -1.18
C ASN A 224 4.03 10.22 -0.01
N GLU A 225 4.52 9.73 1.13
CA GLU A 225 4.91 10.56 2.28
C GLU A 225 6.05 11.52 1.89
N ALA A 226 7.13 10.97 1.30
CA ALA A 226 8.27 11.76 0.87
C ALA A 226 7.92 12.76 -0.24
N ALA A 227 6.95 12.46 -1.10
CA ALA A 227 6.43 13.40 -2.10
C ALA A 227 5.71 14.57 -1.42
N MET A 228 4.88 14.30 -0.39
CA MET A 228 4.17 15.36 0.34
C MET A 228 5.15 16.26 1.10
N GLU A 229 6.10 15.67 1.84
CA GLU A 229 7.15 16.42 2.53
C GLU A 229 7.96 17.34 1.59
N MET A 230 8.16 16.91 0.34
CA MET A 230 8.81 17.73 -0.67
C MET A 230 7.88 18.85 -1.19
N ILE A 231 6.61 18.53 -1.50
CA ILE A 231 5.63 19.49 -2.00
C ILE A 231 5.43 20.63 -0.98
N GLU A 232 5.36 20.31 0.30
CA GLU A 232 5.16 21.27 1.41
C GLU A 232 6.34 22.23 1.62
N ARG A 233 7.51 21.99 1.00
CA ARG A 233 8.65 22.92 1.05
C ARG A 233 8.39 24.21 0.26
N PHE A 234 7.42 24.20 -0.65
CA PHE A 234 7.19 25.29 -1.61
C PHE A 234 5.89 26.03 -1.32
N SER A 235 5.98 27.34 -1.34
CA SER A 235 4.88 28.27 -1.05
C SER A 235 4.11 28.72 -2.28
N SER A 236 4.66 28.50 -3.48
CA SER A 236 4.05 28.86 -4.77
C SER A 236 4.64 28.00 -5.90
N LYS A 237 4.02 28.03 -7.06
CA LYS A 237 4.55 27.37 -8.27
C LYS A 237 5.89 27.95 -8.72
N GLU A 238 6.11 29.26 -8.55
CA GLU A 238 7.38 29.92 -8.88
C GLU A 238 8.49 29.44 -7.95
N ASP A 239 8.19 29.32 -6.66
CA ASP A 239 9.10 28.79 -5.64
C ASP A 239 9.44 27.31 -5.93
N ALA A 240 8.44 26.50 -6.30
CA ALA A 240 8.62 25.12 -6.70
C ALA A 240 9.51 24.97 -7.94
N ASN A 241 9.32 25.81 -8.98
CA ASN A 241 10.14 25.77 -10.18
C ASN A 241 11.63 25.98 -9.87
N VAL A 242 11.93 27.02 -9.10
CA VAL A 242 13.31 27.33 -8.69
C VAL A 242 13.86 26.25 -7.76
N GLY A 243 13.08 25.85 -6.76
CA GLY A 243 13.48 24.89 -5.75
C GLY A 243 13.80 23.52 -6.34
N VAL A 244 12.92 22.98 -7.19
CA VAL A 244 13.16 21.65 -7.82
C VAL A 244 14.36 21.67 -8.74
N LYS A 245 14.56 22.76 -9.53
CA LYS A 245 15.76 22.89 -10.36
C LYS A 245 17.04 22.90 -9.52
N ASN A 246 17.04 23.57 -8.37
CA ASN A 246 18.15 23.56 -7.43
C ASN A 246 18.38 22.17 -6.83
N MET A 247 17.32 21.45 -6.43
CA MET A 247 17.42 20.05 -5.95
C MET A 247 18.06 19.15 -7.02
N LEU A 248 17.64 19.28 -8.29
CA LEU A 248 18.21 18.51 -9.40
C LEU A 248 19.67 18.84 -9.65
N ALA A 249 20.08 20.12 -9.56
CA ALA A 249 21.47 20.54 -9.67
C ALA A 249 22.34 19.95 -8.55
N ASN A 250 21.80 19.83 -7.35
CA ASN A 250 22.44 19.21 -6.18
C ASN A 250 22.37 17.68 -6.18
N LYS A 251 21.76 17.06 -7.22
CA LYS A 251 21.53 15.61 -7.32
C LYS A 251 20.67 15.05 -6.18
N GLU A 252 19.81 15.86 -5.61
CA GLU A 252 18.81 15.40 -4.67
C GLU A 252 17.75 14.53 -5.39
N LYS A 253 17.26 13.51 -4.70
CA LYS A 253 16.24 12.62 -5.25
C LYS A 253 14.87 13.29 -5.16
N ILE A 254 14.17 13.39 -6.29
CA ILE A 254 12.79 13.84 -6.34
C ILE A 254 11.88 12.62 -6.28
N MET A 255 11.06 12.52 -5.23
CA MET A 255 10.18 11.38 -5.00
C MET A 255 8.89 11.48 -5.81
N GLY A 256 8.29 10.31 -6.14
CA GLY A 256 7.04 10.26 -6.89
C GLY A 256 7.21 10.31 -8.42
N PHE A 257 8.42 10.12 -8.96
CA PHE A 257 8.69 10.17 -10.40
C PHE A 257 9.36 8.89 -10.91
N GLY A 258 8.97 8.50 -12.13
CA GLY A 258 9.44 7.27 -12.77
C GLY A 258 8.85 6.01 -12.15
N HIS A 259 9.08 4.89 -12.81
CA HIS A 259 8.59 3.58 -12.35
C HIS A 259 9.54 2.46 -12.78
N ALA A 260 9.54 1.34 -12.03
CA ALA A 260 10.41 0.20 -12.32
C ALA A 260 9.96 -0.61 -13.55
N VAL A 261 8.67 -0.53 -13.91
CA VAL A 261 8.05 -1.31 -15.00
C VAL A 261 7.56 -0.41 -16.13
N TYR A 262 6.85 0.67 -15.84
CA TYR A 262 6.35 1.59 -16.86
C TYR A 262 7.48 2.46 -17.42
N SER A 263 7.49 2.66 -18.74
CA SER A 263 8.48 3.49 -19.44
C SER A 263 7.95 4.90 -19.76
N ASP A 264 6.66 5.01 -20.04
CA ASP A 264 6.06 6.21 -20.62
C ASP A 264 5.13 6.94 -19.65
N GLU A 265 4.27 6.20 -18.94
CA GLU A 265 3.35 6.73 -17.94
C GLU A 265 2.90 5.64 -16.96
N ASP A 266 2.53 6.04 -15.75
CA ASP A 266 1.78 5.20 -14.80
C ASP A 266 0.28 5.40 -15.06
N PRO A 267 -0.48 4.37 -15.48
CA PRO A 267 -1.89 4.53 -15.85
C PRO A 267 -2.76 5.04 -14.70
N ARG A 268 -2.33 4.81 -13.45
CA ARG A 268 -3.02 5.27 -12.25
C ARG A 268 -2.83 6.77 -12.03
N ASN A 269 -1.74 7.35 -12.53
CA ASN A 269 -1.43 8.76 -12.27
C ASN A 269 -2.51 9.71 -12.80
N LYS A 270 -3.07 9.47 -14.00
CA LYS A 270 -4.16 10.29 -14.56
C LYS A 270 -5.39 10.28 -13.65
N ILE A 271 -5.70 9.13 -13.05
CA ILE A 271 -6.84 8.94 -12.16
C ILE A 271 -6.65 9.77 -10.88
N VAL A 272 -5.51 9.60 -10.21
CA VAL A 272 -5.26 10.30 -8.93
C VAL A 272 -5.00 11.79 -9.11
N LYS A 273 -4.39 12.21 -10.23
CA LYS A 273 -4.23 13.62 -10.60
C LYS A 273 -5.59 14.31 -10.77
N ALA A 274 -6.54 13.65 -11.45
CA ALA A 274 -7.88 14.18 -11.61
C ALA A 274 -8.59 14.37 -10.26
N TRP A 275 -8.43 13.45 -9.31
CA TRP A 275 -8.94 13.59 -7.96
C TRP A 275 -8.24 14.70 -7.18
N ALA A 276 -6.91 14.78 -7.21
CA ALA A 276 -6.17 15.86 -6.57
C ALA A 276 -6.63 17.22 -7.07
N LYS A 277 -6.82 17.39 -8.40
CA LYS A 277 -7.37 18.60 -9.01
C LYS A 277 -8.78 18.92 -8.52
N LYS A 278 -9.66 17.93 -8.50
CA LYS A 278 -11.05 18.12 -8.07
C LYS A 278 -11.12 18.54 -6.60
N LEU A 279 -10.40 17.84 -5.73
CA LEU A 279 -10.36 18.14 -4.30
C LEU A 279 -9.74 19.51 -4.00
N SER A 280 -8.72 19.94 -4.78
CA SER A 280 -8.08 21.24 -4.57
C SER A 280 -9.05 22.42 -4.74
N SER A 281 -10.11 22.27 -5.53
CA SER A 281 -11.09 23.35 -5.80
C SER A 281 -11.86 23.79 -4.56
N ASN A 282 -11.98 22.90 -3.56
CA ASN A 282 -12.68 23.18 -2.31
C ASN A 282 -11.73 23.17 -1.09
N ALA A 283 -10.42 23.03 -1.32
CA ALA A 283 -9.42 22.92 -0.26
C ALA A 283 -9.10 24.27 0.36
N SER A 284 -8.73 24.27 1.64
CA SER A 284 -8.24 25.45 2.36
C SER A 284 -6.90 25.97 1.81
N ASN A 285 -6.08 25.08 1.24
CA ASN A 285 -4.80 25.41 0.62
C ASN A 285 -4.68 24.81 -0.79
N PRO A 286 -5.28 25.43 -1.82
CA PRO A 286 -5.22 24.95 -3.20
C PRO A 286 -3.82 25.02 -3.82
N VAL A 287 -2.90 25.81 -3.24
CA VAL A 287 -1.51 25.97 -3.70
C VAL A 287 -0.77 24.65 -3.81
N ILE A 288 -1.08 23.67 -2.96
CA ILE A 288 -0.52 22.30 -3.01
C ILE A 288 -0.67 21.68 -4.40
N TYR A 289 -1.82 21.87 -5.06
CA TYR A 289 -2.04 21.33 -6.41
C TYR A 289 -1.24 22.10 -7.46
N GLU A 290 -1.19 23.43 -7.38
CA GLU A 290 -0.41 24.26 -8.30
C GLU A 290 1.09 23.96 -8.22
N VAL A 291 1.61 23.78 -7.00
CA VAL A 291 2.98 23.34 -6.72
C VAL A 291 3.23 21.97 -7.34
N SER A 292 2.31 21.03 -7.16
CA SER A 292 2.44 19.67 -7.72
C SER A 292 2.49 19.68 -9.25
N GLU A 293 1.64 20.47 -9.92
CA GLU A 293 1.67 20.60 -11.38
C GLU A 293 2.99 21.21 -11.88
N GLU A 294 3.52 22.21 -11.18
CA GLU A 294 4.80 22.81 -11.56
C GLU A 294 5.97 21.86 -11.35
N ILE A 295 5.98 21.07 -10.25
CA ILE A 295 7.00 20.05 -10.04
C ILE A 295 6.95 18.99 -11.15
N GLU A 296 5.76 18.50 -11.51
CA GLU A 296 5.59 17.52 -12.60
C GLU A 296 6.12 18.09 -13.93
N LYS A 297 5.80 19.36 -14.22
CA LYS A 297 6.29 20.05 -15.42
C LYS A 297 7.83 20.11 -15.44
N VAL A 298 8.46 20.56 -14.37
CA VAL A 298 9.93 20.64 -14.26
C VAL A 298 10.56 19.27 -14.45
N MET A 299 10.00 18.21 -13.83
CA MET A 299 10.53 16.86 -13.95
C MET A 299 10.38 16.31 -15.37
N SER A 300 9.30 16.64 -16.06
CA SER A 300 9.11 16.27 -17.47
C SER A 300 10.12 17.00 -18.37
N GLU A 301 10.29 18.31 -18.20
CA GLU A 301 11.18 19.13 -19.02
C GLU A 301 12.67 18.83 -18.78
N GLU A 302 13.10 18.71 -17.52
CA GLU A 302 14.51 18.59 -17.15
C GLU A 302 15.04 17.13 -17.14
N LYS A 303 14.16 16.15 -16.95
CA LYS A 303 14.54 14.74 -16.77
C LYS A 303 13.81 13.78 -17.67
N ASN A 304 12.79 14.19 -18.40
CA ASN A 304 11.88 13.33 -19.16
C ASN A 304 11.31 12.20 -18.29
N LEU A 305 10.92 12.54 -17.04
CA LEU A 305 10.32 11.61 -16.10
C LEU A 305 8.85 11.98 -15.86
N PHE A 306 7.99 10.98 -15.86
CA PHE A 306 6.57 11.10 -15.54
C PHE A 306 6.33 10.91 -14.04
N ALA A 307 5.27 11.55 -13.52
CA ALA A 307 4.79 11.31 -12.17
C ALA A 307 4.15 9.92 -12.07
N ASN A 308 4.51 9.16 -11.05
CA ASN A 308 3.84 7.91 -10.72
C ASN A 308 2.63 8.14 -9.80
N THR A 309 1.91 7.06 -9.45
CA THR A 309 0.69 7.16 -8.65
C THR A 309 0.89 7.85 -7.29
N ASP A 310 2.06 7.69 -6.66
CA ASP A 310 2.34 8.20 -5.31
C ASP A 310 2.41 9.74 -5.27
N PHE A 311 2.81 10.37 -6.37
CA PHE A 311 3.01 11.82 -6.41
C PHE A 311 1.71 12.60 -6.20
N TYR A 312 0.69 12.35 -7.01
CA TYR A 312 -0.60 13.02 -6.85
C TYR A 312 -1.49 12.39 -5.77
N MET A 313 -1.20 11.14 -5.36
CA MET A 313 -1.83 10.55 -4.19
C MET A 313 -1.51 11.36 -2.94
N ALA A 314 -0.25 11.84 -2.81
CA ALA A 314 0.16 12.72 -1.72
C ALA A 314 -0.71 13.98 -1.64
N SER A 315 -0.90 14.68 -2.76
CA SER A 315 -1.75 15.87 -2.81
C SER A 315 -3.21 15.56 -2.51
N ALA A 316 -3.75 14.46 -3.06
CA ALA A 316 -5.12 14.06 -2.82
C ALA A 316 -5.37 13.75 -1.33
N TYR A 317 -4.49 13.02 -0.68
CA TYR A 317 -4.60 12.69 0.74
C TYR A 317 -4.48 13.92 1.65
N ASN A 318 -3.62 14.88 1.29
CA ASN A 318 -3.54 16.16 1.98
C ASN A 318 -4.90 16.90 1.93
N PHE A 319 -5.54 16.95 0.76
CA PHE A 319 -6.86 17.57 0.60
C PHE A 319 -7.98 16.83 1.33
N LEU A 320 -7.85 15.53 1.55
CA LEU A 320 -8.76 14.74 2.39
C LEU A 320 -8.53 14.96 3.90
N GLY A 321 -7.55 15.78 4.28
CA GLY A 321 -7.22 16.04 5.69
C GLY A 321 -6.52 14.87 6.38
N ILE A 322 -5.91 13.96 5.62
CA ILE A 322 -5.20 12.80 6.16
C ILE A 322 -3.78 13.25 6.55
N PRO A 323 -3.32 12.97 7.77
CA PRO A 323 -1.94 13.28 8.18
C PRO A 323 -0.91 12.51 7.33
N THR A 324 0.16 13.19 6.92
CA THR A 324 1.22 12.62 6.05
C THR A 324 1.75 11.27 6.52
N PRO A 325 2.03 11.01 7.82
CA PRO A 325 2.50 9.69 8.27
C PRO A 325 1.51 8.53 8.06
N ILE A 326 0.25 8.83 7.73
CA ILE A 326 -0.80 7.82 7.47
C ILE A 326 -0.93 7.48 5.98
N PHE A 327 -0.18 8.13 5.09
CA PHE A 327 -0.27 7.88 3.64
C PHE A 327 0.17 6.47 3.26
N THR A 328 1.32 6.00 3.75
CA THR A 328 1.78 4.62 3.50
C THR A 328 0.87 3.57 4.14
N PRO A 329 0.32 3.72 5.34
CA PRO A 329 -0.77 2.89 5.87
C PRO A 329 -1.98 2.73 4.94
N LEU A 330 -2.41 3.77 4.24
CA LEU A 330 -3.49 3.65 3.25
C LEU A 330 -3.11 2.75 2.07
N PHE A 331 -1.84 2.80 1.66
CA PHE A 331 -1.32 1.84 0.68
C PHE A 331 -1.45 0.39 1.21
N VAL A 332 -1.12 0.13 2.49
CA VAL A 332 -1.34 -1.19 3.11
C VAL A 332 -2.80 -1.60 3.04
N ILE A 333 -3.72 -0.71 3.44
CA ILE A 333 -5.15 -1.00 3.46
C ILE A 333 -5.63 -1.45 2.08
N GLY A 334 -5.33 -0.69 1.03
CA GLY A 334 -5.68 -1.07 -0.34
C GLY A 334 -5.01 -2.38 -0.80
N ARG A 335 -3.70 -2.50 -0.56
CA ARG A 335 -2.89 -3.63 -1.02
C ARG A 335 -3.15 -4.95 -0.29
N THR A 336 -3.76 -4.92 0.89
CA THR A 336 -4.09 -6.14 1.64
C THR A 336 -4.93 -7.11 0.81
N SER A 337 -5.87 -6.62 0.01
CA SER A 337 -6.67 -7.45 -0.92
C SER A 337 -5.79 -8.16 -1.95
N GLY A 338 -4.84 -7.46 -2.57
CA GLY A 338 -3.91 -8.03 -3.53
C GLY A 338 -2.91 -8.99 -2.89
N TRP A 339 -2.37 -8.66 -1.71
CA TRP A 339 -1.49 -9.58 -1.00
C TRP A 339 -2.19 -10.89 -0.64
N ALA A 340 -3.40 -10.80 -0.07
CA ALA A 340 -4.16 -12.00 0.29
C ALA A 340 -4.50 -12.86 -0.95
N ALA A 341 -4.92 -12.23 -2.06
CA ALA A 341 -5.17 -12.93 -3.31
C ALA A 341 -3.90 -13.64 -3.82
N ASN A 342 -2.73 -12.99 -3.73
CA ASN A 342 -1.44 -13.58 -4.09
C ASN A 342 -1.03 -14.74 -3.17
N VAL A 343 -1.34 -14.66 -1.88
CA VAL A 343 -1.13 -15.78 -0.92
C VAL A 343 -1.99 -16.98 -1.32
N MET A 344 -3.28 -16.75 -1.64
CA MET A 344 -4.19 -17.81 -2.06
C MET A 344 -3.75 -18.44 -3.38
N GLU A 345 -3.32 -17.62 -4.36
CA GLU A 345 -2.82 -18.11 -5.65
C GLU A 345 -1.54 -18.95 -5.45
N GLN A 346 -0.61 -18.51 -4.58
CA GLN A 346 0.59 -19.27 -4.24
C GLN A 346 0.25 -20.62 -3.60
N ARG A 347 -0.73 -20.65 -2.70
CA ARG A 347 -1.18 -21.89 -2.04
C ARG A 347 -1.86 -22.87 -3.00
N ALA A 348 -2.56 -22.37 -4.02
CA ALA A 348 -3.29 -23.19 -5.00
C ALA A 348 -2.34 -24.04 -5.86
N ASP A 349 -1.15 -23.53 -6.21
CA ASP A 349 -0.10 -24.28 -6.90
C ASP A 349 1.24 -23.99 -6.22
N ASN A 350 1.44 -24.63 -5.04
CA ASN A 350 2.53 -24.28 -4.16
C ASN A 350 3.82 -25.03 -4.43
N ARG A 351 4.90 -24.26 -4.52
CA ARG A 351 6.27 -24.75 -4.39
C ARG A 351 7.05 -23.75 -3.54
N ILE A 352 7.88 -24.24 -2.60
CA ILE A 352 8.71 -23.37 -1.78
C ILE A 352 9.61 -22.48 -2.64
N ILE A 353 9.57 -21.18 -2.37
CA ILE A 353 10.40 -20.17 -3.05
C ILE A 353 11.74 -20.11 -2.32
N ARG A 354 12.78 -20.71 -2.92
CA ARG A 354 14.13 -20.79 -2.36
C ARG A 354 15.15 -20.66 -3.50
N PRO A 355 15.63 -19.45 -3.78
CA PRO A 355 16.71 -19.25 -4.77
C PRO A 355 18.03 -19.84 -4.26
N SER A 356 18.97 -20.05 -5.18
CA SER A 356 20.34 -20.39 -4.87
C SER A 356 21.19 -19.14 -4.77
N GLU A 357 22.21 -19.20 -3.94
CA GLU A 357 23.25 -18.18 -3.74
C GLU A 357 24.59 -18.60 -4.37
N GLU A 358 25.41 -17.61 -4.76
CA GLU A 358 26.83 -17.83 -5.03
C GLU A 358 27.61 -17.49 -3.76
N TYR A 359 28.27 -18.49 -3.20
CA TYR A 359 29.11 -18.29 -2.02
C TYR A 359 30.44 -17.64 -2.42
N ILE A 360 30.75 -16.50 -1.82
CA ILE A 360 31.95 -15.68 -2.08
C ILE A 360 32.87 -15.56 -0.86
N GLY A 361 32.60 -16.30 0.20
CA GLY A 361 33.44 -16.36 1.40
C GLY A 361 34.61 -17.34 1.24
N PRO A 362 35.41 -17.58 2.31
CA PRO A 362 36.47 -18.55 2.31
C PRO A 362 35.96 -19.96 2.00
N GLU A 363 36.60 -20.68 1.10
CA GLU A 363 36.22 -22.07 0.74
C GLU A 363 36.39 -23.04 1.92
N SER A 364 37.46 -22.82 2.70
CA SER A 364 37.72 -23.58 3.94
C SER A 364 38.44 -22.70 4.97
N ALA A 365 38.13 -22.91 6.24
CA ALA A 365 38.84 -22.30 7.34
C ALA A 365 39.14 -23.37 8.38
N THR A 366 40.35 -23.35 8.94
CA THR A 366 40.71 -24.23 10.08
C THR A 366 40.08 -23.68 11.32
N TRP A 367 39.43 -24.56 12.10
CA TRP A 367 38.94 -24.20 13.42
C TRP A 367 40.11 -23.84 14.33
N VAL A 368 39.98 -22.69 15.02
CA VAL A 368 40.92 -22.23 16.04
C VAL A 368 40.16 -22.10 17.35
N ASP A 369 40.70 -22.66 18.43
CA ASP A 369 40.06 -22.57 19.74
C ASP A 369 39.99 -21.09 20.21
N LEU A 370 38.96 -20.75 21.00
CA LEU A 370 38.67 -19.38 21.38
C LEU A 370 39.87 -18.66 22.00
N GLN A 371 40.65 -19.37 22.82
CA GLN A 371 41.84 -18.86 23.51
C GLN A 371 43.02 -18.61 22.59
N ASP A 372 43.00 -19.17 21.38
CA ASP A 372 44.10 -19.12 20.40
C ASP A 372 43.74 -18.21 19.19
N ARG A 373 42.61 -17.46 19.30
CA ARG A 373 42.18 -16.47 18.28
C ARG A 373 42.80 -15.11 18.59
N ASP A 374 43.29 -14.44 17.55
CA ASP A 374 43.79 -13.05 17.60
C ASP A 374 42.68 -12.03 17.88
#